data_23e44349ffbbd8ed8224fde3b2081557
#
_entry.id   23e44349ffbbd8ed8224fde3b2081557
#
_cell.length_a   1.000
_cell.length_b   1.000
_cell.length_c   1.000
_cell.angle_alpha   90.00
_cell.angle_beta   90.00
_cell.angle_gamma   90.00
#
_symmetry.space_group_name_H-M   'P 1'
#
loop_
_entity.id
_entity.type
_entity.pdbx_description
1 polymer ?
#
loop_
_entity_poly.entity_id
_entity_poly.type
_entity_poly.pdbx_seq_one_letter_code
_entity_poly.pdbx_strand_id
1 'polypeptide(L)'
;MNIYKADVALVAGDLTGKAIVPIIQRNGRYETELFGVHRRASGDDELAQLERDIADVGYYSFITTSEEAERLATDEPGRDELLHNLMNERVDAWMKLATERLSDGSAPLYLIPGNDDEFVIDPILDQPGIRPVNADGKVLEIPGDLQLLSSGWSNYTPWQTPREESEDELYARLDALARQVRDPRKAVFMIHVPPHDSGLDTAPLLDENLRPTISAGDVLRGPVGSTAVRKLIETYQPLLTIHGHIHESGGERKIGKTLCINPGSEANHGILRGYIVDIGKKGVELAQRVEG
;
A
#
# COMPACT_ATOMS: atom_id res chain seq x y z
N MET A 1 6.13 -8.22 -13.88
CA MET A 1 5.08 -8.50 -14.88
C MET A 1 5.63 -9.35 -16.05
N ASN A 2 6.66 -8.91 -16.74
CA ASN A 2 7.16 -9.60 -17.94
C ASN A 2 7.70 -11.04 -17.68
N ILE A 3 8.28 -11.29 -16.51
CA ILE A 3 8.83 -12.61 -16.15
C ILE A 3 7.72 -13.65 -16.02
N TYR A 4 6.61 -13.27 -15.42
CA TYR A 4 5.50 -14.18 -15.14
C TYR A 4 4.40 -14.16 -16.20
N LYS A 5 4.51 -13.31 -17.22
CA LYS A 5 3.50 -13.13 -18.29
C LYS A 5 2.08 -12.90 -17.73
N ALA A 6 2.00 -12.09 -16.67
CA ALA A 6 0.71 -11.77 -16.06
C ALA A 6 -0.18 -11.01 -17.05
N ASP A 7 -1.47 -11.33 -17.08
CA ASP A 7 -2.49 -10.64 -17.89
C ASP A 7 -2.95 -9.33 -17.26
N VAL A 8 -2.75 -9.19 -15.93
CA VAL A 8 -3.09 -7.99 -15.15
C VAL A 8 -2.20 -7.90 -13.92
N ALA A 9 -1.89 -6.68 -13.49
CA ALA A 9 -1.24 -6.43 -12.20
C ALA A 9 -2.14 -5.56 -11.33
N LEU A 10 -2.18 -5.87 -10.02
CA LEU A 10 -2.98 -5.21 -9.02
C LEU A 10 -2.09 -4.76 -7.87
N VAL A 11 -2.23 -3.49 -7.42
CA VAL A 11 -1.52 -2.92 -6.27
C VAL A 11 -2.54 -2.42 -5.26
N ALA A 12 -2.54 -3.01 -4.07
CA ALA A 12 -3.60 -2.89 -3.09
C ALA A 12 -3.35 -1.83 -2.00
N GLY A 13 -2.72 -0.71 -2.36
CA GLY A 13 -2.64 0.47 -1.49
C GLY A 13 -1.30 0.67 -0.77
N ASP A 14 -1.24 1.75 0.03
CA ASP A 14 -0.06 2.27 0.74
C ASP A 14 1.12 2.51 -0.22
N LEU A 15 0.88 3.47 -1.14
CA LEU A 15 1.82 3.81 -2.21
C LEU A 15 2.94 4.73 -1.74
N THR A 16 2.74 5.43 -0.61
CA THR A 16 3.62 6.50 -0.13
C THR A 16 4.32 6.15 1.18
N GLY A 17 5.49 6.73 1.37
CA GLY A 17 6.19 6.72 2.66
C GLY A 17 5.73 7.87 3.56
N LYS A 18 6.13 7.84 4.83
CA LYS A 18 5.67 8.79 5.85
C LYS A 18 6.77 9.61 6.53
N ALA A 19 8.01 9.37 6.21
CA ALA A 19 9.12 10.00 6.91
C ALA A 19 10.07 10.70 5.95
N ILE A 20 10.49 11.91 6.36
CA ILE A 20 11.57 12.65 5.73
C ILE A 20 12.86 12.35 6.47
N VAL A 21 13.91 12.03 5.75
CA VAL A 21 15.26 11.84 6.27
C VAL A 21 16.14 12.98 5.77
N PRO A 22 16.50 13.94 6.62
CA PRO A 22 17.36 15.04 6.21
C PRO A 22 18.78 14.53 5.96
N ILE A 23 19.35 14.93 4.82
CA ILE A 23 20.76 14.75 4.49
C ILE A 23 21.45 16.11 4.65
N ILE A 24 22.23 16.26 5.69
CA ILE A 24 22.89 17.52 6.01
C ILE A 24 24.15 17.68 5.15
N GLN A 25 24.17 18.75 4.34
CA GLN A 25 25.33 19.09 3.53
C GLN A 25 26.25 20.03 4.29
N ARG A 26 27.51 19.63 4.47
CA ARG A 26 28.57 20.46 5.09
C ARG A 26 29.91 20.29 4.34
N ASN A 27 30.47 21.40 3.87
CA ASN A 27 31.81 21.40 3.25
C ASN A 27 32.01 20.33 2.16
N GLY A 28 30.99 20.10 1.31
CA GLY A 28 31.04 19.08 0.25
C GLY A 28 30.92 17.64 0.73
N ARG A 29 30.51 17.44 1.96
CA ARG A 29 30.16 16.14 2.54
C ARG A 29 28.70 16.12 2.93
N TYR A 30 28.13 14.92 2.99
CA TYR A 30 26.73 14.68 3.31
C TYR A 30 26.66 13.75 4.52
N GLU A 31 25.83 14.09 5.48
CA GLU A 31 25.63 13.30 6.71
C GLU A 31 24.16 13.14 7.00
N THR A 32 23.76 11.97 7.44
CA THR A 32 22.39 11.70 7.89
C THR A 32 22.39 10.66 9.01
N GLU A 33 21.25 10.51 9.66
CA GLU A 33 20.96 9.42 10.58
C GLU A 33 19.78 8.61 10.06
N LEU A 34 19.97 7.30 9.87
CA LEU A 34 18.94 6.38 9.45
C LEU A 34 18.87 5.22 10.45
N PHE A 35 17.73 5.05 11.12
CA PHE A 35 17.52 4.05 12.18
C PHE A 35 18.56 4.10 13.31
N GLY A 36 18.94 5.30 13.74
CA GLY A 36 19.97 5.50 14.77
C GLY A 36 21.41 5.25 14.31
N VAL A 37 21.62 4.99 13.01
CA VAL A 37 22.96 4.80 12.42
C VAL A 37 23.37 6.04 11.65
N HIS A 38 24.48 6.65 12.07
CA HIS A 38 25.08 7.74 11.31
C HIS A 38 25.68 7.25 9.99
N ARG A 39 25.27 7.88 8.91
CA ARG A 39 25.74 7.61 7.56
C ARG A 39 26.40 8.85 6.98
N ARG A 40 27.41 8.64 6.13
CA ARG A 40 28.17 9.70 5.48
C ARG A 40 28.36 9.38 4.01
N ALA A 41 28.40 10.44 3.19
CA ALA A 41 28.73 10.35 1.78
C ALA A 41 29.64 11.50 1.38
N SER A 42 30.55 11.23 0.44
CA SER A 42 31.50 12.20 -0.12
C SER A 42 31.46 12.08 -1.65
N GLY A 43 30.93 13.10 -2.30
CA GLY A 43 30.72 13.09 -3.74
C GLY A 43 29.38 12.48 -4.19
N ASP A 44 29.11 12.60 -5.49
CA ASP A 44 27.78 12.35 -6.07
C ASP A 44 27.38 10.87 -6.05
N ASP A 45 28.32 9.96 -6.27
CA ASP A 45 28.02 8.51 -6.30
C ASP A 45 27.61 7.97 -4.93
N GLU A 46 28.33 8.39 -3.87
CA GLU A 46 28.00 7.98 -2.50
C GLU A 46 26.70 8.65 -2.02
N LEU A 47 26.46 9.91 -2.43
CA LEU A 47 25.19 10.59 -2.15
C LEU A 47 24.02 9.84 -2.81
N ALA A 48 24.14 9.52 -4.10
CA ALA A 48 23.12 8.79 -4.81
C ALA A 48 22.86 7.41 -4.19
N GLN A 49 23.88 6.75 -3.63
CA GLN A 49 23.68 5.50 -2.90
C GLN A 49 22.93 5.73 -1.58
N LEU A 50 23.26 6.79 -0.85
CA LEU A 50 22.60 7.16 0.40
C LEU A 50 21.11 7.49 0.17
N GLU A 51 20.78 8.22 -0.90
CA GLU A 51 19.41 8.50 -1.29
C GLU A 51 18.64 7.22 -1.67
N ARG A 52 19.30 6.28 -2.38
CA ARG A 52 18.69 4.95 -2.65
C ARG A 52 18.43 4.18 -1.38
N ASP A 53 19.39 4.11 -0.46
CA ASP A 53 19.23 3.39 0.82
C ASP A 53 18.05 3.93 1.64
N ILE A 54 17.81 5.25 1.60
CA ILE A 54 16.66 5.91 2.23
C ILE A 54 15.37 5.56 1.50
N ALA A 55 15.41 5.59 0.16
CA ALA A 55 14.24 5.28 -0.66
C ALA A 55 13.82 3.81 -0.56
N ASP A 56 14.76 2.88 -0.47
CA ASP A 56 14.53 1.44 -0.37
C ASP A 56 13.77 1.05 0.91
N VAL A 57 13.87 1.87 1.96
CA VAL A 57 13.08 1.69 3.18
C VAL A 57 11.79 2.52 3.21
N GLY A 58 11.39 3.08 2.07
CA GLY A 58 10.13 3.81 1.91
C GLY A 58 10.15 5.26 2.42
N TYR A 59 11.33 5.84 2.70
CA TYR A 59 11.44 7.21 3.20
C TYR A 59 11.85 8.20 2.10
N TYR A 60 11.74 9.50 2.39
CA TYR A 60 12.08 10.58 1.49
C TYR A 60 13.36 11.27 1.95
N SER A 61 14.39 11.27 1.11
CA SER A 61 15.59 12.06 1.35
C SER A 61 15.34 13.55 1.05
N PHE A 62 15.93 14.41 1.86
CA PHE A 62 15.91 15.85 1.66
C PHE A 62 17.29 16.45 1.98
N ILE A 63 17.98 16.90 0.94
CA ILE A 63 19.31 17.52 1.10
C ILE A 63 19.13 18.95 1.62
N THR A 64 19.76 19.26 2.74
CA THR A 64 19.52 20.50 3.46
C THR A 64 20.73 20.95 4.27
N THR A 65 20.64 22.10 4.93
CA THR A 65 21.58 22.56 5.94
C THR A 65 21.14 22.17 7.35
N SER A 66 22.06 22.29 8.32
CA SER A 66 21.72 22.02 9.72
C SER A 66 20.66 22.98 10.25
N GLU A 67 20.78 24.27 9.89
CA GLU A 67 19.85 25.31 10.31
C GLU A 67 18.44 25.06 9.79
N GLU A 68 18.33 24.64 8.54
CA GLU A 68 17.02 24.33 7.94
C GLU A 68 16.42 23.05 8.51
N ALA A 69 17.24 22.01 8.76
CA ALA A 69 16.76 20.80 9.42
C ALA A 69 16.26 21.08 10.84
N GLU A 70 16.95 21.91 11.61
CA GLU A 70 16.51 22.34 12.94
C GLU A 70 15.22 23.18 12.88
N ARG A 71 15.08 24.05 11.87
CA ARG A 71 13.85 24.81 11.64
C ARG A 71 12.67 23.87 11.37
N LEU A 72 12.81 22.95 10.44
CA LEU A 72 11.76 21.97 10.06
C LEU A 72 11.40 21.01 11.21
N ALA A 73 12.34 20.73 12.12
CA ALA A 73 12.04 19.91 13.30
C ALA A 73 10.98 20.56 14.23
N THR A 74 10.83 21.88 14.19
CA THR A 74 9.89 22.65 15.02
C THR A 74 8.76 23.30 14.25
N ASP A 75 8.85 23.36 12.91
CA ASP A 75 7.86 23.94 11.99
C ASP A 75 7.01 22.80 11.39
N GLU A 76 5.96 22.38 12.12
CA GLU A 76 5.08 21.31 11.68
C GLU A 76 4.43 21.59 10.31
N PRO A 77 3.82 22.78 10.06
CA PRO A 77 3.24 23.07 8.75
C PRO A 77 4.25 23.03 7.61
N GLY A 78 5.47 23.57 7.81
CA GLY A 78 6.53 23.55 6.80
C GLY A 78 7.05 22.13 6.53
N ARG A 79 7.09 21.28 7.55
CA ARG A 79 7.46 19.87 7.40
C ARG A 79 6.39 19.10 6.62
N ASP A 80 5.10 19.35 6.90
CA ASP A 80 4.00 18.68 6.21
C ASP A 80 3.94 19.11 4.73
N GLU A 81 4.13 20.40 4.43
CA GLU A 81 4.23 20.88 3.06
C GLU A 81 5.40 20.22 2.31
N LEU A 82 6.58 20.12 2.93
CA LEU A 82 7.72 19.42 2.36
C LEU A 82 7.41 17.93 2.11
N LEU A 83 6.78 17.26 3.07
CA LEU A 83 6.40 15.84 2.93
C LEU A 83 5.44 15.65 1.74
N HIS A 84 4.42 16.48 1.63
CA HIS A 84 3.46 16.42 0.52
C HIS A 84 4.14 16.65 -0.84
N ASN A 85 5.08 17.59 -0.92
CA ASN A 85 5.84 17.83 -2.15
C ASN A 85 6.68 16.60 -2.54
N LEU A 86 7.39 16.01 -1.59
CA LEU A 86 8.21 14.82 -1.81
C LEU A 86 7.35 13.58 -2.18
N MET A 87 6.19 13.42 -1.55
CA MET A 87 5.20 12.40 -1.93
C MET A 87 4.77 12.57 -3.39
N ASN A 88 4.35 13.78 -3.74
CA ASN A 88 3.89 14.11 -5.09
C ASN A 88 4.98 13.84 -6.14
N GLU A 89 6.20 14.30 -5.91
CA GLU A 89 7.34 14.05 -6.79
C GLU A 89 7.62 12.56 -6.98
N ARG A 90 7.58 11.79 -5.91
CA ARG A 90 7.84 10.34 -5.93
C ARG A 90 6.74 9.59 -6.68
N VAL A 91 5.47 9.88 -6.38
CA VAL A 91 4.33 9.23 -7.03
C VAL A 91 4.29 9.60 -8.52
N ASP A 92 4.51 10.86 -8.88
CA ASP A 92 4.57 11.31 -10.27
C ASP A 92 5.70 10.62 -11.06
N ALA A 93 6.90 10.55 -10.48
CA ALA A 93 8.03 9.83 -11.08
C ALA A 93 7.72 8.33 -11.25
N TRP A 94 7.10 7.70 -10.25
CA TRP A 94 6.73 6.29 -10.32
C TRP A 94 5.65 6.03 -11.38
N MET A 95 4.62 6.89 -11.47
CA MET A 95 3.55 6.77 -12.47
C MET A 95 4.07 6.98 -13.90
N LYS A 96 5.02 7.90 -14.10
CA LYS A 96 5.72 8.09 -15.38
C LYS A 96 6.55 6.88 -15.76
N LEU A 97 7.36 6.37 -14.82
CA LEU A 97 8.17 5.16 -15.03
C LEU A 97 7.28 3.95 -15.36
N ALA A 98 6.19 3.76 -14.62
CA ALA A 98 5.24 2.68 -14.90
C ALA A 98 4.61 2.84 -16.29
N THR A 99 4.27 4.06 -16.70
CA THR A 99 3.74 4.35 -18.04
C THR A 99 4.75 4.00 -19.14
N GLU A 100 6.02 4.34 -18.96
CA GLU A 100 7.09 3.99 -19.91
C GLU A 100 7.31 2.46 -20.00
N ARG A 101 7.24 1.76 -18.87
CA ARG A 101 7.47 0.32 -18.79
C ARG A 101 6.28 -0.51 -19.24
N LEU A 102 5.07 0.02 -19.12
CA LEU A 102 3.82 -0.55 -19.63
C LEU A 102 3.62 -0.12 -21.09
N SER A 103 4.53 -0.50 -21.97
CA SER A 103 4.43 -0.24 -23.42
C SER A 103 3.22 -0.96 -24.04
N ASP A 104 2.93 -0.69 -25.31
CA ASP A 104 1.81 -1.28 -26.03
C ASP A 104 1.84 -2.82 -26.00
N GLY A 105 0.71 -3.40 -25.64
CA GLY A 105 0.57 -4.86 -25.46
C GLY A 105 1.00 -5.41 -24.10
N SER A 106 1.44 -4.55 -23.17
CA SER A 106 1.68 -4.95 -21.78
C SER A 106 0.37 -5.16 -21.02
N ALA A 107 0.43 -6.01 -19.99
CA ALA A 107 -0.68 -6.18 -19.06
C ALA A 107 -1.04 -4.84 -18.37
N PRO A 108 -2.32 -4.51 -18.22
CA PRO A 108 -2.74 -3.33 -17.48
C PRO A 108 -2.34 -3.44 -16.01
N LEU A 109 -2.04 -2.27 -15.40
CA LEU A 109 -1.78 -2.12 -13.98
C LEU A 109 -2.91 -1.31 -13.36
N TYR A 110 -3.59 -1.90 -12.39
CA TYR A 110 -4.58 -1.23 -11.56
C TYR A 110 -4.00 -1.03 -10.17
N LEU A 111 -4.24 0.12 -9.59
CA LEU A 111 -3.80 0.46 -8.25
C LEU A 111 -4.90 1.20 -7.48
N ILE A 112 -4.80 1.17 -6.17
CA ILE A 112 -5.57 2.01 -5.27
C ILE A 112 -4.61 2.69 -4.31
N PRO A 113 -4.93 3.86 -3.74
CA PRO A 113 -4.28 4.32 -2.51
C PRO A 113 -4.64 3.39 -1.35
N GLY A 114 -3.89 3.44 -0.25
CA GLY A 114 -4.25 2.82 1.02
C GLY A 114 -4.74 3.85 2.03
N ASN A 115 -5.03 3.42 3.27
CA ASN A 115 -5.49 4.33 4.32
C ASN A 115 -4.44 5.38 4.68
N ASP A 116 -3.18 5.03 4.53
CA ASP A 116 -2.03 5.87 4.86
C ASP A 116 -1.70 6.93 3.80
N ASP A 117 -2.21 6.78 2.60
CA ASP A 117 -1.91 7.68 1.48
C ASP A 117 -2.69 9.00 1.61
N GLU A 118 -1.97 10.12 1.60
CA GLU A 118 -2.56 11.45 1.67
C GLU A 118 -3.36 11.77 0.40
N PHE A 119 -4.46 12.54 0.54
CA PHE A 119 -5.30 12.96 -0.60
C PHE A 119 -4.56 13.81 -1.63
N VAL A 120 -3.42 14.37 -1.26
CA VAL A 120 -2.59 15.20 -2.15
C VAL A 120 -2.10 14.45 -3.38
N ILE A 121 -2.00 13.11 -3.33
CA ILE A 121 -1.56 12.30 -4.47
C ILE A 121 -2.67 11.98 -5.47
N ASP A 122 -3.96 12.12 -5.11
CA ASP A 122 -5.07 11.72 -5.97
C ASP A 122 -5.05 12.35 -7.37
N PRO A 123 -4.77 13.68 -7.52
CA PRO A 123 -4.67 14.29 -8.82
C PRO A 123 -3.57 13.68 -9.71
N ILE A 124 -2.52 13.12 -9.09
CA ILE A 124 -1.42 12.48 -9.83
C ILE A 124 -1.84 11.10 -10.31
N LEU A 125 -2.58 10.34 -9.50
CA LEU A 125 -3.08 9.02 -9.87
C LEU A 125 -4.10 9.08 -11.01
N ASP A 126 -4.80 10.21 -11.17
CA ASP A 126 -5.81 10.42 -12.20
C ASP A 126 -5.32 11.30 -13.38
N GLN A 127 -4.01 11.54 -13.51
CA GLN A 127 -3.46 12.36 -14.60
C GLN A 127 -3.74 11.76 -15.99
N PRO A 128 -4.11 12.59 -16.99
CA PRO A 128 -4.27 12.13 -18.35
C PRO A 128 -2.97 11.58 -18.96
N GLY A 129 -3.08 10.49 -19.72
CA GLY A 129 -1.94 9.89 -20.42
C GLY A 129 -1.10 8.93 -19.59
N ILE A 130 -1.43 8.73 -18.33
CA ILE A 130 -0.82 7.71 -17.46
C ILE A 130 -1.48 6.36 -17.77
N ARG A 131 -0.65 5.29 -17.85
CA ARG A 131 -1.13 3.93 -18.14
C ARG A 131 -1.60 3.16 -16.91
N PRO A 132 -0.98 3.28 -15.72
CA PRO A 132 -1.58 2.75 -14.50
C PRO A 132 -2.96 3.36 -14.28
N VAL A 133 -3.92 2.55 -13.88
CA VAL A 133 -5.31 2.95 -13.69
C VAL A 133 -5.59 3.06 -12.20
N ASN A 134 -5.94 4.25 -11.73
CA ASN A 134 -6.51 4.42 -10.40
C ASN A 134 -7.89 3.77 -10.36
N ALA A 135 -7.99 2.69 -9.60
CA ALA A 135 -9.20 1.87 -9.48
C ALA A 135 -10.03 2.17 -8.22
N ASP A 136 -9.57 3.11 -7.36
CA ASP A 136 -10.26 3.38 -6.10
C ASP A 136 -11.68 3.86 -6.30
N GLY A 137 -12.62 3.28 -5.53
CA GLY A 137 -14.03 3.60 -5.60
C GLY A 137 -14.73 3.20 -6.91
N LYS A 138 -14.17 2.27 -7.68
CA LYS A 138 -14.67 1.89 -9.03
C LYS A 138 -14.96 0.40 -9.13
N VAL A 139 -15.85 0.06 -10.08
CA VAL A 139 -16.05 -1.30 -10.59
C VAL A 139 -15.64 -1.29 -12.06
N LEU A 140 -14.59 -2.01 -12.41
CA LEU A 140 -13.96 -1.99 -13.73
C LEU A 140 -13.99 -3.37 -14.37
N GLU A 141 -14.06 -3.41 -15.70
CA GLU A 141 -13.78 -4.63 -16.47
C GLU A 141 -12.28 -4.85 -16.55
N ILE A 142 -11.83 -6.08 -16.26
CA ILE A 142 -10.42 -6.47 -16.36
C ILE A 142 -10.27 -7.69 -17.26
N PRO A 143 -9.07 -7.99 -17.76
CA PRO A 143 -8.81 -9.18 -18.59
C PRO A 143 -9.39 -10.46 -18.00
N GLY A 144 -9.80 -11.40 -18.85
CA GLY A 144 -10.37 -12.70 -18.46
C GLY A 144 -11.88 -12.72 -18.21
N ASP A 145 -12.64 -11.73 -18.71
CA ASP A 145 -14.09 -11.58 -18.47
C ASP A 145 -14.42 -11.48 -16.96
N LEU A 146 -13.55 -10.75 -16.25
CA LEU A 146 -13.65 -10.51 -14.81
C LEU A 146 -13.99 -9.05 -14.53
N GLN A 147 -14.56 -8.80 -13.36
CA GLN A 147 -14.75 -7.45 -12.83
C GLN A 147 -13.84 -7.21 -11.63
N LEU A 148 -13.31 -6.00 -11.51
CA LEU A 148 -12.53 -5.54 -10.38
C LEU A 148 -13.34 -4.50 -9.61
N LEU A 149 -13.69 -4.80 -8.37
CA LEU A 149 -14.19 -3.84 -7.39
C LEU A 149 -13.02 -3.39 -6.52
N SER A 150 -12.87 -2.09 -6.29
CA SER A 150 -11.72 -1.62 -5.53
C SER A 150 -12.06 -0.52 -4.53
N SER A 151 -11.39 -0.55 -3.36
CA SER A 151 -11.46 0.51 -2.34
C SER A 151 -10.17 0.58 -1.52
N GLY A 152 -9.62 1.81 -1.39
CA GLY A 152 -8.46 2.11 -0.55
C GLY A 152 -8.79 2.43 0.90
N TRP A 153 -10.07 2.50 1.25
CA TRP A 153 -10.52 2.87 2.58
C TRP A 153 -10.42 1.71 3.59
N SER A 154 -10.17 2.06 4.85
CA SER A 154 -10.13 1.12 5.96
C SER A 154 -11.07 1.53 7.11
N ASN A 155 -11.26 0.63 8.07
CA ASN A 155 -11.79 0.95 9.38
C ASN A 155 -10.79 1.80 10.18
N TYR A 156 -11.25 2.43 11.24
CA TYR A 156 -10.39 3.26 12.10
C TYR A 156 -9.20 2.48 12.66
N THR A 157 -8.03 3.10 12.55
CA THR A 157 -6.80 2.64 13.19
C THR A 157 -6.41 3.59 14.35
N PRO A 158 -5.51 3.17 15.24
CA PRO A 158 -5.00 4.06 16.28
C PRO A 158 -4.27 5.30 15.76
N TRP A 159 -3.86 5.32 14.48
CA TRP A 159 -3.10 6.41 13.88
C TRP A 159 -3.96 7.50 13.23
N GLN A 160 -5.28 7.27 13.06
CA GLN A 160 -6.21 8.23 12.47
C GLN A 160 -5.74 8.74 11.10
N THR A 161 -5.52 7.81 10.20
CA THR A 161 -5.00 8.09 8.86
C THR A 161 -6.07 8.66 7.92
N PRO A 162 -5.69 9.26 6.77
CA PRO A 162 -6.62 10.02 5.93
C PRO A 162 -7.85 9.27 5.41
N ARG A 163 -7.70 7.97 5.06
CA ARG A 163 -8.78 7.21 4.40
C ARG A 163 -9.38 6.17 5.34
N GLU A 164 -9.82 6.63 6.50
CA GLU A 164 -10.49 5.80 7.49
C GLU A 164 -11.93 6.24 7.71
N GLU A 165 -12.80 5.28 7.95
CA GLU A 165 -14.21 5.52 8.26
C GLU A 165 -14.75 4.46 9.22
N SER A 166 -15.94 4.67 9.78
CA SER A 166 -16.58 3.68 10.64
C SER A 166 -16.93 2.41 9.85
N GLU A 167 -17.06 1.29 10.56
CA GLU A 167 -17.42 0.02 9.94
C GLU A 167 -18.78 0.07 9.19
N ASP A 168 -19.72 0.88 9.67
CA ASP A 168 -21.01 1.05 9.02
C ASP A 168 -20.89 1.87 7.71
N GLU A 169 -20.09 2.94 7.71
CA GLU A 169 -19.82 3.75 6.53
C GLU A 169 -19.02 2.95 5.51
N LEU A 170 -18.00 2.23 5.94
CA LEU A 170 -17.19 1.36 5.09
C LEU A 170 -18.06 0.27 4.46
N TYR A 171 -18.94 -0.37 5.24
CA TYR A 171 -19.87 -1.35 4.68
C TYR A 171 -20.80 -0.72 3.64
N ALA A 172 -21.37 0.45 3.93
CA ALA A 172 -22.27 1.12 2.99
C ALA A 172 -21.57 1.50 1.68
N ARG A 173 -20.34 2.01 1.75
CA ARG A 173 -19.48 2.29 0.59
C ARG A 173 -19.22 1.06 -0.26
N LEU A 174 -18.77 -0.02 0.38
CA LEU A 174 -18.41 -1.27 -0.29
C LEU A 174 -19.63 -1.99 -0.86
N ASP A 175 -20.78 -1.99 -0.14
CA ASP A 175 -22.04 -2.57 -0.60
C ASP A 175 -22.59 -1.84 -1.83
N ALA A 176 -22.47 -0.50 -1.86
CA ALA A 176 -22.85 0.29 -3.03
C ALA A 176 -22.03 -0.03 -4.28
N LEU A 177 -20.75 -0.37 -4.12
CA LEU A 177 -19.91 -0.85 -5.21
C LEU A 177 -20.26 -2.31 -5.58
N ALA A 178 -20.41 -3.18 -4.60
CA ALA A 178 -20.69 -4.59 -4.82
C ALA A 178 -22.01 -4.84 -5.56
N ARG A 179 -23.02 -3.99 -5.36
CA ARG A 179 -24.29 -4.02 -6.12
C ARG A 179 -24.14 -3.71 -7.61
N GLN A 180 -23.05 -3.10 -8.04
CA GLN A 180 -22.74 -2.83 -9.45
C GLN A 180 -22.05 -4.02 -10.12
N VAL A 181 -21.57 -4.99 -9.35
CA VAL A 181 -20.91 -6.19 -9.86
C VAL A 181 -21.98 -7.14 -10.42
N ARG A 182 -21.83 -7.56 -11.67
CA ARG A 182 -22.80 -8.43 -12.36
C ARG A 182 -22.84 -9.85 -11.80
N ASP A 183 -21.68 -10.44 -11.59
CA ASP A 183 -21.53 -11.78 -11.01
C ASP A 183 -20.31 -11.80 -10.07
N PRO A 184 -20.53 -11.78 -8.75
CA PRO A 184 -19.42 -11.83 -7.79
C PRO A 184 -18.50 -13.04 -7.97
N ARG A 185 -18.99 -14.17 -8.50
CA ARG A 185 -18.17 -15.35 -8.77
C ARG A 185 -17.17 -15.16 -9.92
N LYS A 186 -17.27 -14.04 -10.65
CA LYS A 186 -16.38 -13.56 -11.68
C LYS A 186 -15.79 -12.20 -11.33
N ALA A 187 -15.66 -11.91 -10.05
CA ALA A 187 -15.14 -10.63 -9.60
C ALA A 187 -13.98 -10.80 -8.63
N VAL A 188 -13.01 -9.91 -8.77
CA VAL A 188 -11.92 -9.70 -7.82
C VAL A 188 -12.24 -8.45 -7.01
N PHE A 189 -12.24 -8.56 -5.69
CA PHE A 189 -12.38 -7.41 -4.82
C PHE A 189 -11.01 -7.03 -4.27
N MET A 190 -10.48 -5.88 -4.69
CA MET A 190 -9.24 -5.29 -4.19
C MET A 190 -9.59 -4.23 -3.16
N ILE A 191 -9.55 -4.62 -1.90
CA ILE A 191 -9.90 -3.77 -0.76
C ILE A 191 -8.69 -3.70 0.15
N HIS A 192 -8.20 -2.48 0.42
CA HIS A 192 -6.95 -2.30 1.13
C HIS A 192 -6.92 -3.04 2.47
N VAL A 193 -7.89 -2.81 3.34
CA VAL A 193 -7.97 -3.49 4.64
C VAL A 193 -8.43 -4.95 4.51
N PRO A 194 -7.79 -5.91 5.22
CA PRO A 194 -8.21 -7.31 5.24
C PRO A 194 -9.47 -7.54 6.09
N PRO A 195 -10.20 -8.66 5.87
CA PRO A 195 -11.36 -9.02 6.67
C PRO A 195 -10.98 -9.40 8.10
N HIS A 196 -11.80 -8.93 9.06
CA HIS A 196 -11.61 -9.20 10.49
C HIS A 196 -11.61 -10.70 10.82
N ASP A 197 -10.75 -11.12 11.76
CA ASP A 197 -10.62 -12.50 12.27
C ASP A 197 -10.44 -13.53 11.14
N SER A 198 -9.67 -13.15 10.13
CA SER A 198 -9.34 -14.01 8.99
C SER A 198 -7.98 -14.68 9.11
N GLY A 199 -7.14 -14.20 10.01
CA GLY A 199 -5.72 -14.54 10.09
C GLY A 199 -4.87 -13.85 9.03
N LEU A 200 -5.47 -12.97 8.19
CA LEU A 200 -4.77 -12.03 7.31
C LEU A 200 -4.66 -10.63 7.93
N ASP A 201 -5.12 -10.49 9.17
CA ASP A 201 -5.31 -9.25 9.89
C ASP A 201 -4.76 -9.30 11.32
N THR A 202 -3.86 -10.22 11.62
CA THR A 202 -3.28 -10.37 12.95
C THR A 202 -2.10 -9.44 13.15
N ALA A 203 -2.25 -8.44 14.01
CA ALA A 203 -1.19 -7.48 14.34
C ALA A 203 -0.98 -7.38 15.86
N PRO A 204 0.14 -6.78 16.33
CA PRO A 204 0.30 -6.42 17.72
C PRO A 204 -0.85 -5.52 18.19
N LEU A 205 -1.45 -5.85 19.32
CA LEU A 205 -2.42 -4.98 19.98
C LEU A 205 -1.67 -3.85 20.69
N LEU A 206 -2.12 -2.61 20.46
CA LEU A 206 -1.49 -1.42 21.01
C LEU A 206 -2.25 -0.88 22.22
N ASP A 207 -1.52 -0.28 23.14
CA ASP A 207 -2.09 0.51 24.24
C ASP A 207 -2.43 1.96 23.76
N GLU A 208 -2.96 2.77 24.67
CA GLU A 208 -3.30 4.18 24.43
C GLU A 208 -2.11 5.06 24.00
N ASN A 209 -0.89 4.60 24.22
CA ASN A 209 0.36 5.29 23.84
C ASN A 209 0.97 4.69 22.56
N LEU A 210 0.22 3.91 21.79
CA LEU A 210 0.66 3.21 20.56
C LEU A 210 1.82 2.24 20.79
N ARG A 211 1.93 1.66 21.99
CA ARG A 211 2.96 0.67 22.32
C ARG A 211 2.36 -0.72 22.32
N PRO A 212 3.12 -1.75 21.87
CA PRO A 212 2.65 -3.11 21.93
C PRO A 212 2.29 -3.52 23.36
N THR A 213 1.09 -4.04 23.55
CA THR A 213 0.63 -4.60 24.81
C THR A 213 1.34 -5.92 25.09
N ILE A 214 1.91 -6.07 26.30
CA ILE A 214 2.65 -7.26 26.71
C ILE A 214 1.84 -8.00 27.77
N SER A 215 1.70 -9.31 27.63
CA SER A 215 1.10 -10.20 28.63
C SER A 215 1.97 -11.44 28.80
N ALA A 216 2.31 -11.76 30.03
CA ALA A 216 3.17 -12.90 30.41
C ALA A 216 4.55 -12.92 29.68
N GLY A 217 5.05 -11.76 29.25
CA GLY A 217 6.35 -11.63 28.56
C GLY A 217 6.25 -11.61 27.02
N ASP A 218 5.07 -11.90 26.46
CA ASP A 218 4.84 -11.91 25.02
C ASP A 218 3.99 -10.71 24.56
N VAL A 219 4.23 -10.27 23.33
CA VAL A 219 3.40 -9.25 22.68
C VAL A 219 2.04 -9.85 22.34
N LEU A 220 0.98 -9.25 22.88
CA LEU A 220 -0.38 -9.64 22.52
C LEU A 220 -0.65 -9.29 21.05
N ARG A 221 -1.19 -10.25 20.32
CA ARG A 221 -1.61 -10.10 18.93
C ARG A 221 -3.08 -10.45 18.80
N GLY A 222 -3.77 -9.78 17.88
CA GLY A 222 -5.18 -10.02 17.64
C GLY A 222 -5.63 -9.53 16.28
N PRO A 223 -6.88 -9.81 15.91
CA PRO A 223 -7.47 -9.35 14.66
C PRO A 223 -7.73 -7.84 14.71
N VAL A 224 -7.24 -7.12 13.70
CA VAL A 224 -7.39 -5.66 13.57
C VAL A 224 -8.02 -5.26 12.22
N GLY A 225 -8.38 -6.24 11.40
CA GLY A 225 -9.06 -6.02 10.12
C GLY A 225 -10.51 -5.56 10.27
N SER A 226 -11.17 -5.33 9.14
CA SER A 226 -12.51 -4.77 9.09
C SER A 226 -13.62 -5.83 9.18
N THR A 227 -14.57 -5.60 10.07
CA THR A 227 -15.82 -6.39 10.17
C THR A 227 -16.74 -6.12 8.99
N ALA A 228 -16.72 -4.91 8.42
CA ALA A 228 -17.44 -4.55 7.20
C ALA A 228 -16.97 -5.35 6.01
N VAL A 229 -15.64 -5.45 5.81
CA VAL A 229 -15.06 -6.25 4.74
C VAL A 229 -15.37 -7.73 4.92
N ARG A 230 -15.29 -8.25 6.14
CA ARG A 230 -15.69 -9.63 6.43
C ARG A 230 -17.13 -9.90 6.03
N LYS A 231 -18.06 -9.06 6.50
CA LYS A 231 -19.49 -9.15 6.18
C LYS A 231 -19.75 -9.05 4.68
N LEU A 232 -19.05 -8.17 3.98
CA LEU A 232 -19.15 -8.04 2.53
C LEU A 232 -18.77 -9.34 1.81
N ILE A 233 -17.63 -9.92 2.18
CA ILE A 233 -17.13 -11.18 1.59
C ILE A 233 -18.12 -12.32 1.87
N GLU A 234 -18.63 -12.42 3.09
CA GLU A 234 -19.62 -13.44 3.47
C GLU A 234 -20.94 -13.29 2.70
N THR A 235 -21.33 -12.04 2.39
CA THR A 235 -22.57 -11.73 1.66
C THR A 235 -22.46 -12.02 0.17
N TYR A 236 -21.40 -11.54 -0.48
CA TYR A 236 -21.26 -11.54 -1.93
C TYR A 236 -20.46 -12.72 -2.48
N GLN A 237 -19.60 -13.33 -1.67
CA GLN A 237 -18.76 -14.47 -2.05
C GLN A 237 -18.04 -14.26 -3.38
N PRO A 238 -17.21 -13.17 -3.53
CA PRO A 238 -16.46 -12.95 -4.74
C PRO A 238 -15.49 -14.10 -5.02
N LEU A 239 -15.01 -14.18 -6.25
CA LEU A 239 -14.03 -15.19 -6.67
C LEU A 239 -12.75 -15.11 -5.85
N LEU A 240 -12.24 -13.89 -5.66
CA LEU A 240 -10.97 -13.58 -5.02
C LEU A 240 -11.07 -12.23 -4.31
N THR A 241 -10.42 -12.11 -3.15
CA THR A 241 -10.14 -10.80 -2.55
C THR A 241 -8.66 -10.60 -2.35
N ILE A 242 -8.21 -9.36 -2.57
CA ILE A 242 -6.80 -8.95 -2.43
C ILE A 242 -6.72 -7.79 -1.45
N HIS A 243 -5.84 -7.91 -0.49
CA HIS A 243 -5.66 -6.97 0.60
C HIS A 243 -4.19 -6.58 0.79
N GLY A 244 -3.95 -5.52 1.56
CA GLY A 244 -2.66 -5.07 2.07
C GLY A 244 -2.77 -4.74 3.55
N HIS A 245 -2.39 -3.52 3.93
CA HIS A 245 -2.61 -2.87 5.23
C HIS A 245 -1.89 -3.54 6.41
N ILE A 246 -2.09 -4.83 6.65
CA ILE A 246 -1.48 -5.56 7.77
C ILE A 246 -0.25 -6.30 7.26
N HIS A 247 0.90 -5.66 7.44
CA HIS A 247 2.19 -6.08 6.89
C HIS A 247 2.64 -7.44 7.42
N GLU A 248 2.38 -7.73 8.70
CA GLU A 248 2.82 -8.93 9.39
C GLU A 248 1.97 -10.17 9.10
N SER A 249 0.81 -10.00 8.48
CA SER A 249 -0.17 -11.07 8.28
C SER A 249 -0.27 -11.54 6.83
N GLY A 250 0.88 -11.68 6.17
CA GLY A 250 0.95 -12.22 4.82
C GLY A 250 0.48 -13.68 4.74
N GLY A 251 -0.37 -13.98 3.75
CA GLY A 251 -0.86 -15.35 3.53
C GLY A 251 -2.12 -15.39 2.68
N GLU A 252 -2.76 -16.56 2.68
CA GLU A 252 -4.04 -16.79 2.02
C GLU A 252 -5.01 -17.51 2.96
N ARG A 253 -6.29 -17.21 2.85
CA ARG A 253 -7.36 -17.82 3.65
C ARG A 253 -8.63 -17.95 2.82
N LYS A 254 -9.51 -18.87 3.22
CA LYS A 254 -10.84 -19.00 2.61
C LYS A 254 -11.92 -18.52 3.57
N ILE A 255 -12.81 -17.66 3.06
CA ILE A 255 -14.05 -17.26 3.73
C ILE A 255 -15.21 -17.74 2.85
N GLY A 256 -15.86 -18.82 3.28
CA GLY A 256 -16.82 -19.51 2.43
C GLY A 256 -16.18 -20.06 1.15
N LYS A 257 -16.59 -19.53 -0.02
CA LYS A 257 -16.03 -19.92 -1.33
C LYS A 257 -14.93 -18.98 -1.81
N THR A 258 -14.78 -17.82 -1.19
CA THR A 258 -13.83 -16.78 -1.59
C THR A 258 -12.43 -17.11 -1.10
N LEU A 259 -11.45 -17.04 -1.97
CA LEU A 259 -10.05 -16.97 -1.60
C LEU A 259 -9.70 -15.53 -1.24
N CYS A 260 -9.13 -15.31 -0.06
CA CYS A 260 -8.65 -14.01 0.41
C CYS A 260 -7.14 -14.05 0.51
N ILE A 261 -6.45 -13.02 0.00
CA ILE A 261 -4.99 -12.93 -0.05
C ILE A 261 -4.55 -11.60 0.53
N ASN A 262 -3.53 -11.65 1.40
CA ASN A 262 -2.71 -10.51 1.79
C ASN A 262 -1.24 -10.91 1.56
N PRO A 263 -0.47 -10.25 0.69
CA PRO A 263 0.95 -10.57 0.51
C PRO A 263 1.80 -10.32 1.75
N GLY A 264 1.33 -9.43 2.63
CA GLY A 264 2.15 -8.80 3.64
C GLY A 264 3.10 -7.77 3.02
N SER A 265 3.90 -7.12 3.84
CA SER A 265 4.90 -6.16 3.37
C SER A 265 6.19 -6.29 4.17
N GLU A 266 7.31 -6.22 3.47
CA GLU A 266 8.67 -6.07 4.01
C GLU A 266 9.38 -4.91 3.31
N ALA A 267 8.61 -3.89 2.93
CA ALA A 267 9.13 -2.70 2.22
C ALA A 267 10.25 -1.99 3.01
N ASN A 268 10.18 -2.00 4.35
CA ASN A 268 11.24 -1.49 5.22
C ASN A 268 12.56 -2.27 5.15
N HIS A 269 12.57 -3.43 4.50
CA HIS A 269 13.76 -4.22 4.18
C HIS A 269 14.11 -4.21 2.68
N GLY A 270 13.40 -3.40 1.88
CA GLY A 270 13.58 -3.35 0.43
C GLY A 270 13.07 -4.61 -0.31
N ILE A 271 12.19 -5.40 0.31
CA ILE A 271 11.66 -6.63 -0.28
C ILE A 271 10.23 -6.40 -0.74
N LEU A 272 9.99 -6.61 -2.05
CA LEU A 272 8.63 -6.61 -2.61
C LEU A 272 7.98 -7.97 -2.38
N ARG A 273 6.82 -7.97 -1.72
CA ARG A 273 5.97 -9.16 -1.54
C ARG A 273 4.78 -9.12 -2.49
N GLY A 274 4.44 -10.25 -3.08
CA GLY A 274 3.33 -10.37 -4.00
C GLY A 274 2.73 -11.76 -4.07
N TYR A 275 1.69 -11.89 -4.89
CA TYR A 275 1.09 -13.16 -5.27
C TYR A 275 0.95 -13.25 -6.79
N ILE A 276 1.19 -14.44 -7.32
CA ILE A 276 0.76 -14.84 -8.65
C ILE A 276 -0.48 -15.69 -8.48
N VAL A 277 -1.54 -15.31 -9.19
CA VAL A 277 -2.83 -16.00 -9.12
C VAL A 277 -3.25 -16.39 -10.53
N ASP A 278 -3.45 -17.67 -10.77
CA ASP A 278 -4.02 -18.18 -12.01
C ASP A 278 -5.53 -18.39 -11.81
N ILE A 279 -6.32 -17.74 -12.68
CA ILE A 279 -7.76 -17.84 -12.69
C ILE A 279 -8.20 -18.57 -13.95
N GLY A 280 -8.69 -19.79 -13.78
CA GLY A 280 -9.21 -20.60 -14.86
C GLY A 280 -10.73 -20.63 -14.90
N LYS A 281 -11.27 -21.49 -15.78
CA LYS A 281 -12.73 -21.59 -15.96
C LYS A 281 -13.51 -22.03 -14.70
N LYS A 282 -12.84 -22.70 -13.78
CA LYS A 282 -13.45 -23.24 -12.56
C LYS A 282 -13.21 -22.39 -11.31
N GLY A 283 -12.51 -21.27 -11.46
CA GLY A 283 -12.11 -20.39 -10.36
C GLY A 283 -10.61 -20.23 -10.23
N VAL A 284 -10.12 -19.91 -9.03
CA VAL A 284 -8.69 -19.83 -8.77
C VAL A 284 -8.08 -21.21 -8.81
N GLU A 285 -7.10 -21.43 -9.72
CA GLU A 285 -6.42 -22.70 -9.92
C GLU A 285 -5.06 -22.73 -9.22
N LEU A 286 -4.39 -21.57 -9.10
CA LEU A 286 -3.14 -21.40 -8.37
C LEU A 286 -3.12 -20.06 -7.65
N ALA A 287 -2.60 -20.06 -6.44
CA ALA A 287 -2.16 -18.85 -5.74
C ALA A 287 -0.77 -19.14 -5.15
N GLN A 288 0.21 -18.34 -5.52
CA GLN A 288 1.59 -18.54 -5.10
C GLN A 288 2.21 -17.23 -4.63
N ARG A 289 2.68 -17.20 -3.40
CA ARG A 289 3.43 -16.07 -2.86
C ARG A 289 4.79 -15.97 -3.55
N VAL A 290 5.17 -14.75 -3.89
CA VAL A 290 6.44 -14.42 -4.55
C VAL A 290 7.10 -13.24 -3.87
N GLU A 291 8.41 -13.11 -4.09
CA GLU A 291 9.22 -12.00 -3.61
C GLU A 291 10.19 -11.52 -4.69
N GLY A 292 10.62 -10.24 -4.59
CA GLY A 292 11.56 -9.62 -5.51
C GLY A 292 12.29 -8.44 -4.89
#